data_a2c422da5ce831c2145bfa4924b05c49
#
_entry.id   a2c422da5ce831c2145bfa4924b05c49
#
_cell.length_a   1.000
_cell.length_b   1.000
_cell.length_c   1.000
_cell.angle_alpha   90.00
_cell.angle_beta   90.00
_cell.angle_gamma   90.00
#
_symmetry.space_group_name_H-M   'P 1'
#
loop_
_entity.id
_entity.type
_entity.pdbx_description
1 polymer ?
#
loop_
_entity_poly.entity_id
_entity_poly.type
_entity_poly.pdbx_seq_one_letter_code
_entity_poly.pdbx_strand_id
1 'polypeptide(L)'
;MSLTAVVVSGGKQYRVAPGDRILVDRISAETRAELKLDRVLMIADGTATRVAPQELVGQVVTARVLGHRRGPKVDVIRYKPKKRVRVRRGARADLTALEIIKIGAGEGDKKPARRTRSTARPAEPAAAEESE
;
A
#
# COMPACT_ATOMS: atom_id res chain seq x y z
N MET A 1 -24.29 -5.63 -12.48
CA MET A 1 -22.96 -5.75 -13.11
C MET A 1 -21.90 -5.60 -12.05
N SER A 2 -21.10 -6.60 -11.86
CA SER A 2 -20.06 -6.58 -10.84
C SER A 2 -18.73 -6.17 -11.46
N LEU A 3 -18.23 -5.00 -11.05
CA LEU A 3 -16.90 -4.55 -11.38
C LEU A 3 -15.88 -5.24 -10.47
N THR A 4 -14.93 -5.94 -11.02
CA THR A 4 -13.86 -6.59 -10.29
C THR A 4 -12.51 -6.23 -10.84
N ALA A 5 -11.49 -6.23 -10.00
CA ALA A 5 -10.11 -5.98 -10.41
C ALA A 5 -9.17 -6.96 -9.72
N VAL A 6 -8.03 -7.19 -10.33
CA VAL A 6 -6.91 -7.91 -9.71
C VAL A 6 -5.80 -6.91 -9.48
N VAL A 7 -5.40 -6.74 -8.23
CA VAL A 7 -4.33 -5.85 -7.82
C VAL A 7 -3.19 -6.62 -7.21
N VAL A 8 -2.00 -6.06 -7.29
CA VAL A 8 -0.79 -6.61 -6.66
C VAL A 8 -0.38 -5.74 -5.49
N SER A 9 -0.22 -6.37 -4.34
CA SER A 9 0.31 -5.72 -3.14
C SER A 9 1.17 -6.69 -2.35
N GLY A 10 2.36 -6.27 -1.94
CA GLY A 10 3.28 -7.12 -1.19
C GLY A 10 3.70 -8.40 -1.90
N GLY A 11 3.78 -8.38 -3.23
CA GLY A 11 4.10 -9.57 -4.03
C GLY A 11 2.97 -10.58 -4.18
N LYS A 12 1.76 -10.25 -3.73
CA LYS A 12 0.58 -11.11 -3.83
C LYS A 12 -0.50 -10.44 -4.67
N GLN A 13 -1.30 -11.26 -5.32
CA GLN A 13 -2.42 -10.81 -6.13
C GLN A 13 -3.73 -10.98 -5.37
N TYR A 14 -4.59 -9.97 -5.45
CA TYR A 14 -5.88 -9.97 -4.80
C TYR A 14 -6.96 -9.63 -5.81
N ARG A 15 -8.00 -10.44 -5.85
CA ARG A 15 -9.22 -10.13 -6.59
C ARG A 15 -10.14 -9.32 -5.69
N VAL A 16 -10.49 -8.12 -6.13
CA VAL A 16 -11.25 -7.16 -5.34
C VAL A 16 -12.44 -6.62 -6.11
N ALA A 17 -13.49 -6.28 -5.39
CA ALA A 17 -14.65 -5.56 -5.89
C ALA A 17 -14.92 -4.35 -4.98
N PRO A 18 -15.64 -3.32 -5.43
CA PRO A 18 -16.01 -2.20 -4.57
C PRO A 18 -16.77 -2.68 -3.33
N GLY A 19 -16.36 -2.21 -2.16
CA GLY A 19 -16.92 -2.61 -0.87
C GLY A 19 -16.26 -3.83 -0.22
N ASP A 20 -15.34 -4.49 -0.89
CA ASP A 20 -14.61 -5.64 -0.34
C ASP A 20 -13.58 -5.21 0.70
N ARG A 21 -13.36 -6.09 1.67
CA ARG A 21 -12.32 -5.92 2.68
C ARG A 21 -11.26 -6.99 2.47
N ILE A 22 -10.02 -6.58 2.41
CA ILE A 22 -8.88 -7.47 2.21
C ILE A 22 -7.80 -7.22 3.26
N LEU A 23 -7.02 -8.25 3.52
CA LEU A 23 -5.81 -8.15 4.33
C LEU A 23 -4.60 -8.24 3.42
N VAL A 24 -3.78 -7.21 3.44
CA VAL A 24 -2.53 -7.14 2.65
C VAL A 24 -1.35 -7.04 3.60
N ASP A 25 -0.15 -7.26 3.09
CA ASP A 25 1.06 -7.01 3.86
C ASP A 25 1.13 -5.55 4.31
N ARG A 26 1.71 -5.31 5.47
CA ARG A 26 1.70 -4.01 6.11
C ARG A 26 2.17 -2.89 5.18
N ILE A 27 1.36 -1.88 5.08
CA ILE A 27 1.64 -0.65 4.35
C ILE A 27 1.82 0.48 5.37
N SER A 28 2.84 1.32 5.16
CA SER A 28 3.07 2.49 6.00
C SER A 28 2.06 3.59 5.67
N ALA A 29 0.87 3.47 6.22
CA ALA A 29 -0.20 4.44 6.07
C ALA A 29 -0.96 4.57 7.38
N GLU A 30 -1.54 5.74 7.60
CA GLU A 30 -2.36 5.99 8.77
C GLU A 30 -3.73 5.32 8.64
N THR A 31 -4.33 5.00 9.78
CA THR A 31 -5.70 4.50 9.84
C THR A 31 -6.66 5.53 9.24
N ARG A 32 -7.61 5.07 8.44
CA ARG A 32 -8.56 5.87 7.66
C ARG A 32 -7.97 6.67 6.50
N ALA A 33 -6.68 6.53 6.21
CA ALA A 33 -6.08 7.12 5.03
C ALA A 33 -6.56 6.43 3.75
N GLU A 34 -6.69 7.18 2.69
CA GLU A 34 -6.98 6.63 1.37
C GLU A 34 -5.69 6.33 0.64
N LEU A 35 -5.62 5.13 0.08
CA LEU A 35 -4.50 4.64 -0.71
C LEU A 35 -4.94 4.37 -2.14
N LYS A 36 -4.06 4.64 -3.06
CA LYS A 36 -4.24 4.27 -4.46
C LYS A 36 -3.33 3.09 -4.78
N LEU A 37 -3.95 1.99 -5.18
CA LEU A 37 -3.24 0.80 -5.65
C LEU A 37 -3.10 0.92 -7.17
N ASP A 38 -1.92 1.25 -7.62
CA ASP A 38 -1.62 1.52 -9.02
C ASP A 38 -1.22 0.27 -9.82
N ARG A 39 -0.85 -0.80 -9.14
CA ARG A 39 -0.48 -2.06 -9.78
C ARG A 39 -1.69 -2.94 -10.03
N VAL A 40 -2.46 -2.58 -11.03
CA VAL A 40 -3.65 -3.31 -11.44
C VAL A 40 -3.28 -4.22 -12.62
N LEU A 41 -3.60 -5.51 -12.53
CA LEU A 41 -3.30 -6.49 -13.56
C LEU A 41 -4.50 -6.78 -14.48
N MET A 42 -5.70 -6.62 -13.96
CA MET A 42 -6.94 -6.90 -14.70
C MET A 42 -8.09 -6.08 -14.16
N ILE A 43 -8.96 -5.63 -15.01
CA ILE A 43 -10.25 -5.07 -14.65
C ILE A 43 -11.32 -5.76 -15.48
N ALA A 44 -12.28 -6.34 -14.81
CA ALA A 44 -13.45 -6.98 -15.42
C ALA A 44 -14.72 -6.21 -15.03
N ASP A 45 -15.46 -5.78 -16.01
CA ASP A 45 -16.63 -4.96 -15.83
C ASP A 45 -17.92 -5.67 -16.31
N GLY A 46 -17.99 -6.98 -16.12
CA GLY A 46 -19.13 -7.80 -16.48
C GLY A 46 -19.28 -8.10 -17.97
N THR A 47 -19.04 -7.14 -18.84
CA THR A 47 -19.13 -7.28 -20.29
C THR A 47 -17.78 -7.30 -20.99
N ALA A 48 -16.80 -6.61 -20.43
CA ALA A 48 -15.45 -6.51 -20.97
C ALA A 48 -14.40 -6.80 -19.90
N THR A 49 -13.35 -7.49 -20.28
CA THR A 49 -12.19 -7.73 -19.43
C THR A 49 -10.97 -7.07 -20.04
N ARG A 50 -10.31 -6.22 -19.28
CA ARG A 50 -9.10 -5.52 -19.70
C ARG A 50 -7.89 -6.14 -19.00
N VAL A 51 -6.96 -6.63 -19.78
CA VAL A 51 -5.75 -7.30 -19.28
C VAL A 51 -4.48 -6.65 -19.85
N ALA A 52 -4.57 -6.07 -21.04
CA ALA A 52 -3.43 -5.46 -21.70
C ALA A 52 -2.87 -4.29 -20.87
N PRO A 53 -1.55 -4.20 -20.68
CA PRO A 53 -0.97 -3.10 -19.90
C PRO A 53 -1.34 -1.71 -20.44
N GLN A 54 -1.52 -1.60 -21.73
CA GLN A 54 -1.90 -0.35 -22.38
C GLN A 54 -3.32 0.12 -22.00
N GLU A 55 -4.23 -0.83 -21.79
CA GLU A 55 -5.60 -0.54 -21.36
C GLU A 55 -5.71 -0.24 -19.86
N LEU A 56 -4.71 -0.64 -19.11
CA LEU A 56 -4.66 -0.45 -17.66
C LEU A 56 -3.87 0.80 -17.24
N VAL A 57 -3.29 1.51 -18.18
CA VAL A 57 -2.58 2.77 -17.90
C VAL A 57 -3.55 3.78 -17.28
N GLY A 58 -3.17 4.35 -16.14
CA GLY A 58 -4.00 5.31 -15.43
C GLY A 58 -5.15 4.69 -14.62
N GLN A 59 -5.32 3.37 -14.65
CA GLN A 59 -6.31 2.69 -13.82
C GLN A 59 -5.74 2.44 -12.43
N VAL A 60 -6.48 2.81 -11.42
CA VAL A 60 -6.10 2.61 -10.03
C VAL A 60 -7.27 2.10 -9.21
N VAL A 61 -6.96 1.39 -8.13
CA VAL A 61 -7.95 0.98 -7.15
C VAL A 61 -7.78 1.85 -5.92
N THR A 62 -8.83 2.56 -5.52
CA THR A 62 -8.81 3.37 -4.31
C THR A 62 -9.27 2.51 -3.13
N ALA A 63 -8.46 2.46 -2.10
CA ALA A 63 -8.74 1.71 -0.89
C ALA A 63 -8.58 2.61 0.34
N ARG A 64 -9.33 2.31 1.38
CA ARG A 64 -9.20 2.97 2.68
C ARG A 64 -8.57 2.03 3.68
N VAL A 65 -7.62 2.52 4.44
CA VAL A 65 -6.99 1.77 5.52
C VAL A 65 -7.96 1.68 6.70
N LEU A 66 -8.38 0.47 7.04
CA LEU A 66 -9.23 0.21 8.22
C LEU A 66 -8.40 0.13 9.49
N GLY A 67 -7.20 -0.39 9.40
CA GLY A 67 -6.29 -0.54 10.52
C GLY A 67 -5.19 -1.54 10.24
N HIS A 68 -4.26 -1.61 11.17
CA HIS A 68 -3.17 -2.58 11.12
C HIS A 68 -3.50 -3.74 12.05
N ARG A 69 -3.22 -4.96 11.59
CA ARG A 69 -3.46 -6.19 12.34
C ARG A 69 -2.23 -7.06 12.30
N ARG A 70 -2.14 -7.95 13.27
CA ARG A 70 -1.19 -9.05 13.24
C ARG A 70 -1.93 -10.32 12.88
N GLY A 71 -1.33 -11.12 12.01
CA GLY A 71 -1.87 -12.40 11.61
C GLY A 71 -1.82 -13.45 12.74
N PRO A 72 -2.35 -14.64 12.48
CA PRO A 72 -2.28 -15.74 13.44
C PRO A 72 -0.84 -16.11 13.74
N LYS A 73 -0.60 -16.53 14.97
CA LYS A 73 0.72 -16.98 15.38
C LYS A 73 1.07 -18.29 14.70
N VAL A 74 2.20 -18.34 14.04
CA VAL A 74 2.75 -19.53 13.40
C VAL A 74 3.97 -19.98 14.20
N ASP A 75 3.90 -21.20 14.74
CA ASP A 75 5.04 -21.84 15.40
C ASP A 75 5.78 -22.70 14.38
N VAL A 76 7.06 -22.43 14.23
CA VAL A 76 7.93 -23.16 13.32
C VAL A 76 8.97 -23.90 14.13
N ILE A 77 9.06 -25.22 13.92
CA ILE A 77 10.06 -26.08 14.52
C ILE A 77 10.99 -26.61 13.44
N ARG A 78 12.27 -26.42 13.65
CA ARG A 78 13.29 -27.04 12.85
C ARG A 78 13.96 -28.15 13.68
N TYR A 79 13.78 -29.38 13.27
CA TYR A 79 14.31 -30.57 13.93
C TYR A 79 15.06 -31.43 12.95
N LYS A 80 16.29 -31.84 13.30
CA LYS A 80 17.05 -32.83 12.57
C LYS A 80 17.53 -33.91 13.52
N PRO A 81 17.13 -35.17 13.35
CA PRO A 81 17.60 -36.27 14.21
C PRO A 81 19.12 -36.47 14.02
N LYS A 82 19.79 -36.84 15.11
CA LYS A 82 21.24 -37.05 15.18
C LYS A 82 22.13 -35.83 14.92
N LYS A 83 21.58 -34.65 14.71
CA LYS A 83 22.37 -33.43 14.46
C LYS A 83 22.23 -32.37 15.54
N ARG A 84 21.58 -32.68 16.66
CA ARG A 84 21.31 -31.74 17.77
C ARG A 84 20.67 -30.43 17.33
N VAL A 85 19.95 -30.45 16.23
CA VAL A 85 19.22 -29.27 15.73
C VAL A 85 17.77 -29.34 16.20
N ARG A 86 17.42 -28.48 17.13
CA ARG A 86 16.05 -28.25 17.58
C ARG A 86 15.86 -26.78 17.78
N VAL A 87 15.33 -26.10 16.80
CA VAL A 87 15.08 -24.66 16.81
C VAL A 87 13.58 -24.41 16.71
N ARG A 88 13.05 -23.70 17.70
CA ARG A 88 11.66 -23.28 17.71
C ARG A 88 11.59 -21.78 17.49
N ARG A 89 10.78 -21.36 16.53
CA ARG A 89 10.52 -19.95 16.24
C ARG A 89 9.03 -19.71 16.15
N GLY A 90 8.59 -18.56 16.65
CA GLY A 90 7.24 -18.06 16.45
C GLY A 90 7.27 -16.83 15.55
N ALA A 91 6.30 -16.72 14.67
CA ALA A 91 6.15 -15.55 13.80
C ALA A 91 4.68 -15.17 13.67
N ARG A 92 4.44 -13.88 13.54
CA ARG A 92 3.13 -13.32 13.17
C ARG A 92 3.35 -12.36 12.02
N ALA A 93 2.53 -12.48 10.99
CA ALA A 93 2.55 -11.56 9.86
C ALA A 93 1.98 -10.21 10.28
N ASP A 94 2.65 -9.14 9.91
CA ASP A 94 2.11 -7.78 10.04
C ASP A 94 1.24 -7.48 8.81
N LEU A 95 -0.02 -7.19 9.05
CA LEU A 95 -1.02 -7.01 8.00
C LEU A 95 -1.72 -5.67 8.14
N THR A 96 -2.21 -5.16 7.02
CA THR A 96 -3.07 -3.98 6.96
C THR A 96 -4.42 -4.38 6.37
N ALA A 97 -5.49 -4.02 7.05
CA ALA A 97 -6.84 -4.22 6.54
C ALA A 97 -7.23 -3.04 5.66
N LEU A 98 -7.63 -3.34 4.44
CA LEU A 98 -8.08 -2.36 3.46
C LEU A 98 -9.53 -2.61 3.08
N GLU A 99 -10.27 -1.54 2.90
CA GLU A 99 -11.60 -1.54 2.29
C GLU A 99 -11.52 -0.91 0.91
N ILE A 100 -11.99 -1.61 -0.10
CA ILE A 100 -11.97 -1.12 -1.47
C ILE A 100 -13.15 -0.18 -1.67
N ILE A 101 -12.85 1.06 -2.05
CA ILE A 101 -13.86 2.10 -2.25
C ILE A 101 -14.27 2.18 -3.71
N LYS A 102 -13.30 2.28 -4.61
CA LYS A 102 -13.53 2.51 -6.04
C LYS A 102 -12.48 1.81 -6.88
N ILE A 103 -12.92 1.30 -8.01
CA ILE A 103 -12.08 0.72 -9.05
C ILE A 103 -12.29 1.55 -10.32
N GLY A 104 -11.21 1.98 -10.96
CA GLY A 104 -11.29 2.66 -12.23
C GLY A 104 -10.27 3.77 -12.42
N ALA A 105 -10.49 4.65 -13.39
CA ALA A 105 -9.60 5.75 -13.67
C ALA A 105 -9.44 6.65 -12.45
N GLY A 106 -8.20 6.79 -12.00
CA GLY A 106 -7.87 7.75 -10.95
C GLY A 106 -8.08 9.15 -11.46
N GLU A 107 -9.07 9.82 -10.92
CA GLU A 107 -9.22 11.25 -11.11
C GLU A 107 -7.99 11.94 -10.53
N GLY A 108 -7.21 12.54 -11.42
CA GLY A 108 -6.17 13.50 -11.10
C GLY A 108 -5.20 13.09 -9.99
N ASP A 109 -4.09 12.58 -10.40
CA ASP A 109 -2.92 12.39 -9.56
C ASP A 109 -2.53 13.74 -8.91
N LYS A 110 -3.17 14.09 -7.81
CA LYS A 110 -2.53 14.99 -6.86
C LYS A 110 -1.49 14.18 -6.11
N LYS A 111 -0.39 13.92 -6.81
CA LYS A 111 0.87 13.60 -6.18
C LYS A 111 1.02 14.55 -5.00
N PRO A 112 1.06 14.07 -3.76
CA PRO A 112 1.37 14.97 -2.66
C PRO A 112 2.70 15.59 -3.01
N ALA A 113 2.70 16.90 -3.19
CA ALA A 113 3.91 17.63 -3.45
C ALA A 113 4.89 17.20 -2.36
N ARG A 114 5.92 16.51 -2.78
CA ARG A 114 7.07 16.24 -1.94
C ARG A 114 7.45 17.61 -1.39
N ARG A 115 7.06 17.87 -0.16
CA ARG A 115 7.59 19.01 0.57
C ARG A 115 9.08 18.79 0.58
N THR A 116 9.74 19.36 -0.40
CA THR A 116 11.15 19.67 -0.25
C THR A 116 11.20 20.53 0.99
N ARG A 117 11.73 19.96 2.05
CA ARG A 117 12.23 20.79 3.12
C ARG A 117 13.20 21.74 2.46
N SER A 118 12.70 22.88 2.06
CA SER A 118 13.52 24.03 1.90
C SER A 118 14.14 24.26 3.27
N THR A 119 15.35 23.84 3.42
CA THR A 119 16.23 24.42 4.43
C THR A 119 16.53 25.81 3.94
N ALA A 120 15.53 26.67 3.97
CA ALA A 120 15.78 28.07 4.01
C ALA A 120 16.44 28.32 5.35
N ARG A 121 17.71 28.27 5.36
CA ARG A 121 18.52 28.89 6.39
C ARG A 121 17.97 30.33 6.50
N PRO A 122 17.46 30.75 7.65
CA PRO A 122 17.12 32.14 7.79
C PRO A 122 18.39 32.92 7.50
N ALA A 123 18.32 33.76 6.50
CA ALA A 123 19.36 34.71 6.27
C ALA A 123 19.45 35.54 7.55
N GLU A 124 20.55 35.41 8.25
CA GLU A 124 20.87 36.33 9.33
C GLU A 124 20.78 37.76 8.75
N PRO A 125 19.94 38.61 9.31
CA PRO A 125 20.01 40.01 8.90
C PRO A 125 21.42 40.50 9.25
N ALA A 126 22.13 40.87 8.25
CA ALA A 126 23.39 41.56 8.46
C ALA A 126 23.12 42.73 9.41
N ALA A 127 23.70 42.67 10.58
CA ALA A 127 23.64 43.76 11.51
C ALA A 127 24.18 45.01 10.76
N ALA A 128 23.31 45.98 10.57
CA ALA A 128 23.74 47.23 10.08
C ALA A 128 24.71 47.80 11.09
N GLU A 129 25.96 47.82 10.76
CA GLU A 129 26.91 48.59 11.53
C GLU A 129 26.55 50.03 11.40
N GLU A 130 26.03 50.60 12.44
CA GLU A 130 26.13 52.04 12.54
C GLU A 130 27.52 52.44 12.85
N SER A 131 28.22 52.90 11.85
CA SER A 131 29.46 53.60 12.03
C SER A 131 29.17 55.05 12.22
N GLU A 132 29.50 55.57 13.33
CA GLU A 132 29.70 56.96 13.48
C GLU A 132 31.15 57.32 13.32
#